data_9f7aa1756b2afaced101889c49607bd9
#
_entry.id   9f7aa1756b2afaced101889c49607bd9
#
_cell.length_a   1.000
_cell.length_b   1.000
_cell.length_c   1.000
_cell.angle_alpha   90.00
_cell.angle_beta   90.00
_cell.angle_gamma   90.00
#
_symmetry.space_group_name_H-M   'P 1'
#
loop_
_entity.id
_entity.type
_entity.pdbx_description
1 polymer ?
#
loop_
_entity_poly.entity_id
_entity_poly.type
_entity_poly.pdbx_seq_one_letter_code
_entity_poly.pdbx_strand_id
1 'polypeptide(L)'
;MSKEDVIEVEGVVREAMPNATFKVELYSENKETGKLVPTGHIIAAHISGKLRTNFIRILPGDKVTMEMSPYDMTKGRITWRSK
;
A
#
# COMPACT_ATOMS: atom_id res chain seq x y z
N MET A 1 1.26 -22.69 0.36
CA MET A 1 1.17 -22.27 0.16
C MET A 1 0.93 -21.45 0.02
N SER A 2 1.21 -20.92 0.41
CA SER A 2 0.51 -20.35 -0.04
C SER A 2 0.54 -19.01 -0.25
N LYS A 3 0.35 -18.58 -1.33
CA LYS A 3 0.30 -17.26 -1.61
C LYS A 3 -0.86 -16.64 -0.99
N GLU A 4 -1.64 -17.41 -0.35
CA GLU A 4 -2.76 -16.86 0.34
C GLU A 4 -2.38 -16.18 1.61
N ASP A 5 -1.14 -16.35 2.05
CA ASP A 5 -0.72 -15.73 3.29
C ASP A 5 -0.31 -14.29 3.06
N VAL A 6 -1.24 -13.51 2.54
CA VAL A 6 -1.02 -12.07 2.43
C VAL A 6 -2.18 -11.36 3.08
N ILE A 7 -1.90 -10.19 3.61
CA ILE A 7 -2.94 -9.35 4.18
C ILE A 7 -3.11 -8.13 3.30
N GLU A 8 -4.33 -7.66 3.21
CA GLU A 8 -4.64 -6.47 2.43
C GLU A 8 -4.73 -5.29 3.36
N VAL A 9 -3.99 -4.25 3.06
CA VAL A 9 -3.97 -3.05 3.91
C VAL A 9 -4.11 -1.84 3.02
N GLU A 10 -4.50 -0.74 3.62
CA GLU A 10 -4.63 0.52 2.91
C GLU A 10 -3.61 1.50 3.44
N GLY A 11 -3.23 2.43 2.58
CA GLY A 11 -2.28 3.44 2.96
C GLY A 11 -2.34 4.63 2.03
N VAL A 12 -1.54 5.63 2.36
CA VAL A 12 -1.45 6.85 1.56
C VAL A 12 0.00 7.02 1.15
N VAL A 13 0.21 7.27 -0.13
CA VAL A 13 1.55 7.45 -0.67
C VAL A 13 2.11 8.75 -0.13
N ARG A 14 3.29 8.69 0.46
CA ARG A 14 3.96 9.88 1.00
C ARG A 14 5.03 10.38 0.08
N GLU A 15 5.72 9.49 -0.61
CA GLU A 15 6.83 9.89 -1.45
C GLU A 15 7.02 8.89 -2.57
N ALA A 16 7.29 9.38 -3.77
CA ALA A 16 7.61 8.52 -4.90
C ALA A 16 9.13 8.41 -4.99
N MET A 17 9.61 7.19 -5.11
CA MET A 17 11.03 6.91 -5.21
C MET A 17 11.34 6.30 -6.57
N PRO A 18 12.60 6.26 -6.96
CA PRO A 18 12.96 5.65 -8.25
C PRO A 18 12.58 4.18 -8.30
N ASN A 19 12.52 3.62 -9.50
CA ASN A 19 12.27 2.20 -9.73
C ASN A 19 10.87 1.77 -9.33
N ALA A 20 9.89 2.66 -9.52
CA ALA A 20 8.48 2.35 -9.25
C ALA A 20 8.26 1.90 -7.80
N THR A 21 9.00 2.50 -6.89
CA THR A 21 8.87 2.23 -5.47
C THR A 21 8.32 3.47 -4.78
N PHE A 22 7.55 3.27 -3.73
CA PHE A 22 6.89 4.37 -3.04
C PHE A 22 7.00 4.18 -1.54
N LYS A 23 7.09 5.28 -0.82
CA LYS A 23 6.94 5.25 0.62
C LYS A 23 5.48 5.46 0.94
N VAL A 24 4.89 4.51 1.63
CA VAL A 24 3.47 4.52 1.91
C VAL A 24 3.26 4.42 3.40
N GLU A 25 2.45 5.32 3.93
CA GLU A 25 2.08 5.26 5.34
C GLU A 25 0.86 4.38 5.48
N LEU A 26 0.94 3.38 6.35
CA LEU A 26 -0.14 2.45 6.56
C LEU A 26 -1.25 3.10 7.37
N TYR A 27 -2.48 2.80 7.00
CA TYR A 27 -3.65 3.23 7.73
C TYR A 27 -4.33 2.01 8.32
N SER A 28 -4.99 2.20 9.44
CA SER A 28 -5.78 1.13 10.01
C SER A 28 -7.14 1.69 10.39
N GLU A 29 -8.09 0.79 10.51
CA GLU A 29 -9.45 1.18 10.83
C GLU A 29 -9.60 1.37 12.32
N ASN A 30 -10.13 2.53 12.70
CA ASN A 30 -10.48 2.78 14.09
C ASN A 30 -11.82 2.14 14.34
N LYS A 31 -11.86 1.12 15.17
CA LYS A 31 -13.08 0.35 15.37
C LYS A 31 -14.18 1.14 16.04
N GLU A 32 -13.83 2.20 16.73
CA GLU A 32 -14.84 3.02 17.37
C GLU A 32 -15.55 3.95 16.40
N THR A 33 -14.84 4.44 15.42
CA THR A 33 -15.42 5.39 14.48
C THR A 33 -15.63 4.81 13.10
N GLY A 34 -15.00 3.68 12.80
CA GLY A 34 -15.07 3.08 11.47
C GLY A 34 -14.26 3.81 10.44
N LYS A 35 -13.43 4.75 10.85
CA LYS A 35 -12.65 5.53 9.91
C LYS A 35 -11.21 5.03 9.86
N LEU A 36 -10.60 5.20 8.68
CA LEU A 36 -9.19 4.88 8.52
C LEU A 36 -8.36 6.00 9.09
N VAL A 37 -7.37 5.64 9.88
CA VAL A 37 -6.47 6.62 10.50
C VAL A 37 -5.04 6.22 10.25
N PRO A 38 -4.13 7.19 10.13
CA PRO A 38 -2.73 6.87 9.92
C PRO A 38 -2.12 6.23 11.15
N THR A 39 -1.25 5.25 10.92
CA THR A 39 -0.58 4.55 12.00
C THR A 39 0.81 5.08 12.29
N GLY A 40 1.34 5.89 11.39
CA GLY A 40 2.72 6.35 11.51
C GLY A 40 3.74 5.35 11.00
N HIS A 41 3.29 4.20 10.53
CA HIS A 41 4.19 3.16 10.04
C HIS A 41 4.36 3.32 8.53
N ILE A 42 5.57 3.62 8.11
CA ILE A 42 5.86 3.86 6.69
C ILE A 42 6.66 2.70 6.15
N ILE A 43 6.21 2.14 5.04
CA ILE A 43 6.87 1.01 4.42
C ILE A 43 7.24 1.35 2.98
N ALA A 44 8.12 0.55 2.42
CA ALA A 44 8.44 0.63 1.01
C ALA A 44 7.47 -0.26 0.24
N ALA A 45 6.83 0.30 -0.78
CA ALA A 45 5.88 -0.44 -1.59
C ALA A 45 6.24 -0.28 -3.05
N HIS A 46 5.98 -1.31 -3.83
CA HIS A 46 6.19 -1.22 -5.28
C HIS A 46 4.90 -1.59 -5.99
N ILE A 47 4.83 -1.16 -7.25
CA ILE A 47 3.63 -1.34 -8.04
C ILE A 47 3.55 -2.78 -8.54
N SER A 48 2.36 -3.39 -8.44
CA SER A 48 2.17 -4.72 -9.01
C SER A 48 2.29 -4.64 -10.54
N GLY A 49 2.62 -5.77 -11.16
CA GLY A 49 2.73 -5.80 -12.60
C GLY A 49 1.44 -5.42 -13.30
N LYS A 50 0.31 -5.76 -12.70
CA LYS A 50 -0.97 -5.43 -13.27
C LYS A 50 -1.19 -3.92 -13.36
N LEU A 51 -0.82 -3.18 -12.32
CA LEU A 51 -0.96 -1.74 -12.35
C LEU A 51 0.00 -1.10 -13.32
N ARG A 52 1.21 -1.64 -13.44
CA ARG A 52 2.17 -1.11 -14.40
C ARG A 52 1.66 -1.29 -15.82
N THR A 53 1.06 -2.42 -16.11
CA THR A 53 0.54 -2.68 -17.44
C THR A 53 -0.58 -1.72 -17.79
N ASN A 54 -1.36 -1.31 -16.81
CA ASN A 54 -2.47 -0.40 -17.04
C ASN A 54 -2.07 1.06 -17.00
N PHE A 55 -0.78 1.33 -16.84
CA PHE A 55 -0.26 2.70 -16.83
C PHE A 55 -0.92 3.59 -15.78
N ILE A 56 -1.26 3.02 -14.66
CA ILE A 56 -1.87 3.78 -13.58
C ILE A 56 -0.79 4.58 -12.89
N ARG A 57 -1.00 5.89 -12.81
CA ARG A 57 -0.02 6.77 -12.22
C ARG A 57 -0.33 6.94 -10.73
N ILE A 58 0.67 6.79 -9.91
CA ILE A 58 0.53 6.94 -8.47
C ILE A 58 1.35 8.14 -8.03
N LEU A 59 0.70 9.05 -7.32
CA LEU A 59 1.30 10.30 -6.88
C LEU A 59 1.24 10.41 -5.37
N PRO A 60 2.13 11.19 -4.76
CA PRO A 60 2.03 11.43 -3.32
C PRO A 60 0.65 11.96 -2.97
N GLY A 61 0.09 11.44 -1.90
CA GLY A 61 -1.24 11.79 -1.47
C GLY A 61 -2.32 10.83 -1.93
N ASP A 62 -2.00 9.94 -2.86
CA ASP A 62 -2.98 8.97 -3.35
C ASP A 62 -3.20 7.88 -2.33
N LYS A 63 -4.45 7.43 -2.23
CA LYS A 63 -4.77 6.27 -1.42
C LYS A 63 -4.55 5.02 -2.26
N VAL A 64 -3.94 4.02 -1.66
CA VAL A 64 -3.65 2.78 -2.36
C VAL A 64 -4.02 1.61 -1.46
N THR A 65 -4.34 0.49 -2.11
CA THR A 65 -4.51 -0.78 -1.43
C THR A 65 -3.29 -1.63 -1.74
N MET A 66 -2.75 -2.25 -0.72
CA MET A 66 -1.52 -3.03 -0.86
C MET A 66 -1.70 -4.40 -0.26
N GLU A 67 -0.88 -5.33 -0.75
CA GLU A 67 -0.75 -6.65 -0.15
C GLU A 67 0.58 -6.72 0.57
N MET A 68 0.57 -7.27 1.76
CA MET A 68 1.77 -7.45 2.56
C MET A 68 1.80 -8.86 3.11
N SER A 69 3.01 -9.36 3.30
CA SER A 69 3.18 -10.64 3.98
C SER A 69 3.07 -10.41 5.48
N PRO A 70 2.32 -11.23 6.20
CA PRO A 70 2.30 -11.11 7.66
C PRO A 70 3.65 -11.42 8.29
N TYR A 71 4.54 -12.04 7.53
CA TYR A 71 5.87 -12.35 8.03
C TYR A 71 6.89 -11.25 7.74
N ASP A 72 6.54 -10.29 6.89
CA ASP A 72 7.44 -9.19 6.56
C ASP A 72 6.60 -7.95 6.32
N MET A 73 6.41 -7.18 7.37
CA MET A 73 5.56 -6.00 7.32
C MET A 73 6.33 -4.74 6.92
N THR A 74 7.55 -4.90 6.40
CA THR A 74 8.34 -3.75 5.98
C THR A 74 8.22 -3.46 4.51
N LYS A 75 7.61 -4.35 3.74
CA LYS A 75 7.46 -4.19 2.31
C LYS A 75 6.03 -4.51 1.91
N GLY A 76 5.57 -3.85 0.86
CA GLY A 76 4.23 -4.12 0.36
C GLY A 76 4.21 -4.01 -1.15
N ARG A 77 3.11 -4.49 -1.72
CA ARG A 77 2.90 -4.39 -3.15
C ARG A 77 1.57 -3.71 -3.39
N ILE A 78 1.60 -2.62 -4.13
CA ILE A 78 0.40 -1.86 -4.44
C ILE A 78 -0.38 -2.60 -5.51
N THR A 79 -1.61 -2.97 -5.20
CA THR A 79 -2.45 -3.71 -6.13
C THR A 79 -3.61 -2.87 -6.67
N TRP A 80 -3.89 -1.75 -6.04
CA TRP A 80 -5.01 -0.93 -6.46
C TRP A 80 -4.77 0.51 -6.01
N ARG A 81 -5.16 1.45 -6.84
CA ARG A 81 -5.13 2.86 -6.46
C ARG A 81 -6.55 3.36 -6.32
N SER A 82 -6.85 3.89 -5.15
CA SER A 82 -8.16 4.46 -4.87
C SER A 82 -8.06 5.97 -5.01
N LYS A 83 -9.04 6.57 -5.58
CA LYS A 83 -8.99 8.01 -5.70
C LYS A 83 -9.57 8.70 -4.52
#